data_bafbe70a9e466c92e02646a3f0586f2b
#
_entry.id   bafbe70a9e466c92e02646a3f0586f2b
#
_cell.length_a   1.000
_cell.length_b   1.000
_cell.length_c   1.000
_cell.angle_alpha   90.00
_cell.angle_beta   90.00
_cell.angle_gamma   90.00
#
_symmetry.space_group_name_H-M   'P 1'
#
loop_
_entity.id
_entity.type
_entity.pdbx_description
1 polymer ?
#
loop_
_entity_poly.entity_id
_entity_poly.type
_entity_poly.pdbx_seq_one_letter_code
_entity_poly.pdbx_strand_id
1 'polypeptide(L)'
;MVIIPVDAHLLTLTISTPEIVEHPVRVGRETHMQRERIQRTREVKTIRSAASLISSFKEVNKIFGAADIEFRLRHTTSDPVEAPKGSEDLDDEGFLMLAKDFPMKNAVSLMLVRRFVGSEGGASAKELGVCAVGDDANDTSLAHEFGHLLWLDHQGDIRDLMNPGLAVPGAPLTRKEIGDVRKSPLARRFGGRPSKG
;
A
#
# COMPACT_ATOMS: atom_id res chain seq x y z
N MET A 1 22.22 -6.40 -11.87
CA MET A 1 20.95 -6.54 -11.12
C MET A 1 20.87 -5.46 -10.06
N VAL A 2 19.77 -4.72 -10.02
CA VAL A 2 19.45 -3.70 -9.00
C VAL A 2 18.59 -4.31 -7.95
N ILE A 3 18.97 -4.21 -6.67
CA ILE A 3 18.15 -4.70 -5.55
C ILE A 3 17.49 -3.50 -4.90
N ILE A 4 16.16 -3.47 -4.92
CA ILE A 4 15.35 -2.44 -4.28
C ILE A 4 14.80 -3.00 -2.96
N PRO A 5 15.31 -2.55 -1.81
CA PRO A 5 14.80 -2.99 -0.53
C PRO A 5 13.40 -2.44 -0.26
N VAL A 6 12.53 -3.24 0.36
CA VAL A 6 11.15 -2.88 0.70
C VAL A 6 10.90 -3.13 2.18
N ASP A 7 10.37 -2.13 2.86
CA ASP A 7 9.81 -2.24 4.20
C ASP A 7 8.29 -2.31 4.08
N ALA A 8 7.71 -3.40 4.58
CA ALA A 8 6.28 -3.63 4.53
C ALA A 8 5.63 -3.28 5.88
N HIS A 9 4.59 -2.46 5.83
CA HIS A 9 3.80 -1.98 6.96
C HIS A 9 2.41 -2.61 6.92
N LEU A 10 2.14 -3.57 7.81
CA LEU A 10 0.83 -4.18 7.98
C LEU A 10 -0.02 -3.24 8.84
N LEU A 11 -0.82 -2.41 8.20
CA LEU A 11 -1.57 -1.39 8.89
C LEU A 11 -2.76 -1.96 9.67
N THR A 12 -2.92 -1.47 10.88
CA THR A 12 -4.13 -1.64 11.68
C THR A 12 -4.80 -0.28 11.77
N LEU A 13 -5.91 -0.11 11.05
CA LEU A 13 -6.69 1.13 11.07
C LEU A 13 -7.54 1.18 12.34
N THR A 14 -7.34 2.21 13.15
CA THR A 14 -8.18 2.51 14.30
C THR A 14 -9.28 3.48 13.90
N ILE A 15 -10.53 3.07 14.00
CA ILE A 15 -11.69 3.86 13.64
C ILE A 15 -12.38 4.31 14.91
N SER A 16 -12.53 5.62 15.08
CA SER A 16 -13.24 6.22 16.22
C SER A 16 -14.58 6.78 15.74
N THR A 17 -15.68 6.21 16.20
CA THR A 17 -17.04 6.67 15.86
C THR A 17 -17.73 7.22 17.10
N PRO A 18 -18.31 8.44 17.03
CA PRO A 18 -19.11 8.95 18.11
C PRO A 18 -20.44 8.19 18.20
N GLU A 19 -20.79 7.77 19.39
CA GLU A 19 -22.07 7.12 19.69
C GLU A 19 -22.76 7.86 20.83
N ILE A 20 -24.07 8.00 20.72
CA ILE A 20 -24.89 8.53 21.83
C ILE A 20 -25.47 7.34 22.58
N VAL A 21 -25.06 7.19 23.83
CA VAL A 21 -25.60 6.15 24.72
C VAL A 21 -26.56 6.82 25.69
N GLU A 22 -27.73 6.23 25.82
CA GLU A 22 -28.71 6.63 26.83
C GLU A 22 -28.61 5.70 28.02
N HIS A 23 -28.41 6.24 29.20
CA HIS A 23 -28.39 5.48 30.43
C HIS A 23 -29.34 6.10 31.48
N PRO A 24 -30.01 5.27 32.30
CA PRO A 24 -30.89 5.76 33.32
C PRO A 24 -30.09 6.36 34.48
N VAL A 25 -30.41 7.58 34.84
CA VAL A 25 -29.89 8.27 36.04
C VAL A 25 -31.00 8.50 37.01
N ARG A 26 -30.80 8.10 38.25
CA ARG A 26 -31.81 8.27 39.31
C ARG A 26 -31.58 9.61 40.01
N VAL A 27 -32.57 10.47 39.94
CA VAL A 27 -32.57 11.76 40.66
C VAL A 27 -33.73 11.76 41.68
N GLY A 28 -33.39 11.55 42.94
CA GLY A 28 -34.40 11.34 43.98
C GLY A 28 -35.23 10.03 43.79
N ARG A 29 -36.54 10.14 43.61
CA ARG A 29 -37.46 8.99 43.35
C ARG A 29 -37.72 8.76 41.85
N GLU A 30 -37.24 9.63 40.99
CA GLU A 30 -37.50 9.58 39.56
C GLU A 30 -36.27 9.06 38.79
N THR A 31 -36.53 8.37 37.67
CA THR A 31 -35.48 7.91 36.74
C THR A 31 -35.56 8.74 35.47
N HIS A 32 -34.49 9.40 35.14
CA HIS A 32 -34.33 10.18 33.91
C HIS A 32 -33.32 9.51 32.99
N MET A 33 -33.55 9.57 31.67
CA MET A 33 -32.58 9.11 30.69
C MET A 33 -31.59 10.23 30.39
N GLN A 34 -30.34 9.98 30.69
CA GLN A 34 -29.25 10.91 30.37
C GLN A 34 -28.55 10.44 29.10
N ARG A 35 -28.27 11.39 28.18
CA ARG A 35 -27.56 11.14 26.96
C ARG A 35 -26.08 11.50 27.17
N GLU A 36 -25.22 10.54 26.87
CA GLU A 36 -23.79 10.72 26.91
C GLU A 36 -23.20 10.40 25.52
N ARG A 37 -22.28 11.26 25.06
CA ARG A 37 -21.54 11.02 23.83
C ARG A 37 -20.25 10.29 24.17
N ILE A 38 -20.14 9.05 23.73
CA ILE A 38 -18.94 8.24 23.91
C ILE A 38 -18.25 8.04 22.56
N GLN A 39 -16.95 7.76 22.58
CA GLN A 39 -16.19 7.34 21.42
C GLN A 39 -16.05 5.82 21.47
N ARG A 40 -16.60 5.13 20.48
CA ARG A 40 -16.29 3.72 20.26
C ARG A 40 -15.17 3.60 19.28
N THR A 41 -14.19 2.78 19.62
CA THR A 41 -13.06 2.46 18.74
C THR A 41 -13.15 1.02 18.30
N ARG A 42 -12.82 0.79 17.02
CA ARG A 42 -12.59 -0.55 16.47
C ARG A 42 -11.34 -0.59 15.64
N GLU A 43 -10.71 -1.75 15.57
CA GLU A 43 -9.52 -1.97 14.76
C GLU A 43 -9.89 -2.80 13.52
N VAL A 44 -9.36 -2.38 12.38
CA VAL A 44 -9.45 -3.11 11.10
C VAL A 44 -8.05 -3.42 10.63
N LYS A 45 -7.72 -4.72 10.57
CA LYS A 45 -6.37 -5.22 10.26
C LYS A 45 -6.33 -5.85 8.88
N THR A 46 -5.21 -5.70 8.17
CA THR A 46 -4.90 -6.55 7.02
C THR A 46 -4.80 -8.02 7.46
N ILE A 47 -5.22 -8.93 6.57
CA ILE A 47 -5.03 -10.38 6.76
C ILE A 47 -3.72 -10.89 6.17
N ARG A 48 -2.98 -10.02 5.47
CA ARG A 48 -1.69 -10.39 4.91
C ARG A 48 -0.67 -10.67 6.01
N SER A 49 0.27 -11.54 5.70
CA SER A 49 1.36 -11.93 6.59
C SER A 49 2.71 -11.79 5.89
N ALA A 50 3.80 -11.79 6.64
CA ALA A 50 5.14 -11.82 6.06
C ALA A 50 5.33 -13.03 5.12
N ALA A 51 4.74 -14.18 5.44
CA ALA A 51 4.84 -15.39 4.61
C ALA A 51 4.10 -15.21 3.26
N SER A 52 2.89 -14.62 3.28
CA SER A 52 2.16 -14.33 2.03
C SER A 52 2.91 -13.32 1.15
N LEU A 53 3.54 -12.31 1.76
CA LEU A 53 4.35 -11.33 1.04
C LEU A 53 5.57 -11.96 0.34
N ILE A 54 6.25 -12.90 1.00
CA ILE A 54 7.38 -13.60 0.36
C ILE A 54 6.93 -14.31 -0.93
N SER A 55 5.72 -14.88 -0.95
CA SER A 55 5.15 -15.48 -2.17
C SER A 55 4.86 -14.42 -3.22
N SER A 56 4.21 -13.32 -2.85
CA SER A 56 3.91 -12.21 -3.76
C SER A 56 5.17 -11.61 -4.38
N PHE A 57 6.23 -11.43 -3.59
CA PHE A 57 7.50 -10.91 -4.09
C PHE A 57 8.18 -11.84 -5.11
N LYS A 58 7.98 -13.16 -5.02
CA LYS A 58 8.48 -14.09 -6.05
C LYS A 58 7.82 -13.82 -7.41
N GLU A 59 6.50 -13.61 -7.42
CA GLU A 59 5.75 -13.32 -8.66
C GLU A 59 6.12 -11.93 -9.20
N VAL A 60 6.16 -10.91 -8.34
CA VAL A 60 6.63 -9.56 -8.72
C VAL A 60 8.02 -9.62 -9.35
N ASN A 61 8.95 -10.35 -8.75
CA ASN A 61 10.33 -10.44 -9.24
C ASN A 61 10.48 -11.23 -10.56
N LYS A 62 9.54 -12.12 -10.89
CA LYS A 62 9.48 -12.71 -12.24
C LYS A 62 9.22 -11.64 -13.31
N ILE A 63 8.34 -10.67 -13.00
CA ILE A 63 7.99 -9.58 -13.93
C ILE A 63 9.19 -8.63 -14.09
N PHE A 64 9.77 -8.14 -12.99
CA PHE A 64 10.84 -7.15 -13.02
C PHE A 64 12.23 -7.74 -13.31
N GLY A 65 12.40 -9.05 -13.22
CA GLY A 65 13.64 -9.74 -13.55
C GLY A 65 14.11 -9.49 -14.99
N ALA A 66 13.19 -9.29 -15.95
CA ALA A 66 13.52 -8.87 -17.31
C ALA A 66 14.24 -7.52 -17.39
N ALA A 67 14.07 -6.66 -16.40
CA ALA A 67 14.74 -5.38 -16.28
C ALA A 67 15.99 -5.43 -15.38
N ASP A 68 16.44 -6.61 -14.92
CA ASP A 68 17.48 -6.80 -13.91
C ASP A 68 17.19 -6.09 -12.59
N ILE A 69 15.91 -6.01 -12.20
CA ILE A 69 15.46 -5.43 -10.94
C ILE A 69 14.87 -6.53 -10.06
N GLU A 70 15.24 -6.51 -8.79
CA GLU A 70 14.71 -7.38 -7.75
C GLU A 70 14.19 -6.51 -6.59
N PHE A 71 12.93 -6.67 -6.22
CA PHE A 71 12.38 -6.15 -4.98
C PHE A 71 12.61 -7.14 -3.86
N ARG A 72 13.21 -6.67 -2.77
CA ARG A 72 13.56 -7.54 -1.65
C ARG A 72 12.92 -7.05 -0.35
N LEU A 73 12.02 -7.86 0.19
CA LEU A 73 11.45 -7.61 1.50
C LEU A 73 12.55 -7.58 2.56
N ARG A 74 12.68 -6.46 3.27
CA ARG A 74 13.70 -6.23 4.29
C ARG A 74 13.11 -6.36 5.69
N HIS A 75 12.04 -5.64 5.95
CA HIS A 75 11.34 -5.64 7.23
C HIS A 75 9.85 -5.75 7.01
N THR A 76 9.17 -6.32 8.01
CA THR A 76 7.70 -6.32 8.10
C THR A 76 7.35 -5.85 9.50
N THR A 77 6.58 -4.78 9.59
CA THR A 77 6.09 -4.21 10.85
C THR A 77 4.57 -4.28 10.91
N SER A 78 4.02 -4.18 12.10
CA SER A 78 2.58 -4.03 12.31
C SER A 78 2.37 -2.66 12.94
N ASP A 79 1.77 -1.76 12.17
CA ASP A 79 1.70 -0.35 12.52
C ASP A 79 0.24 0.06 12.77
N PRO A 80 -0.15 0.36 14.03
CA PRO A 80 -1.44 0.96 14.32
C PRO A 80 -1.44 2.41 13.84
N VAL A 81 -2.46 2.78 13.09
CA VAL A 81 -2.67 4.15 12.59
C VAL A 81 -4.12 4.55 12.75
N GLU A 82 -4.38 5.83 12.98
CA GLU A 82 -5.72 6.36 12.95
C GLU A 82 -6.25 6.32 11.51
N ALA A 83 -7.47 5.82 11.35
CA ALA A 83 -8.09 5.69 10.03
C ALA A 83 -8.36 7.08 9.45
N PRO A 84 -7.82 7.42 8.27
CA PRO A 84 -8.15 8.67 7.61
C PRO A 84 -9.67 8.81 7.45
N LYS A 85 -10.20 9.98 7.77
CA LYS A 85 -11.64 10.27 7.69
C LYS A 85 -12.56 9.30 8.48
N GLY A 86 -12.01 8.51 9.41
CA GLY A 86 -12.77 7.52 10.19
C GLY A 86 -13.33 6.36 9.38
N SER A 87 -12.79 6.12 8.18
CA SER A 87 -13.21 5.02 7.29
C SER A 87 -12.36 3.76 7.51
N GLU A 88 -12.98 2.59 7.39
CA GLU A 88 -12.27 1.31 7.36
C GLU A 88 -11.61 1.02 6.02
N ASP A 89 -12.06 1.71 4.97
CA ASP A 89 -11.54 1.61 3.62
C ASP A 89 -10.57 2.76 3.36
N LEU A 90 -9.42 2.46 2.81
CA LEU A 90 -8.44 3.46 2.39
C LEU A 90 -8.72 3.83 0.94
N ASP A 91 -8.96 5.11 0.68
CA ASP A 91 -9.04 5.69 -0.66
C ASP A 91 -7.74 6.44 -1.01
N ASP A 92 -7.65 6.96 -2.24
CA ASP A 92 -6.46 7.69 -2.70
C ASP A 92 -6.10 8.88 -1.81
N GLU A 93 -7.09 9.63 -1.31
CA GLU A 93 -6.83 10.78 -0.43
C GLU A 93 -6.34 10.33 0.94
N GLY A 94 -6.99 9.31 1.52
CA GLY A 94 -6.54 8.68 2.77
C GLY A 94 -5.15 8.08 2.65
N PHE A 95 -4.84 7.44 1.51
CA PHE A 95 -3.50 6.97 1.21
C PHE A 95 -2.47 8.10 1.21
N LEU A 96 -2.75 9.21 0.52
CA LEU A 96 -1.82 10.35 0.48
C LEU A 96 -1.63 11.02 1.85
N MET A 97 -2.62 10.95 2.72
CA MET A 97 -2.46 11.39 4.11
C MET A 97 -1.47 10.50 4.86
N LEU A 98 -1.65 9.17 4.81
CA LEU A 98 -0.79 8.22 5.51
C LEU A 98 0.61 8.10 4.89
N ALA A 99 0.75 8.22 3.57
CA ALA A 99 2.04 8.09 2.88
C ALA A 99 3.11 9.06 3.39
N LYS A 100 2.71 10.20 3.94
CA LYS A 100 3.62 11.19 4.54
C LYS A 100 4.28 10.69 5.82
N ASP A 101 3.64 9.75 6.54
CA ASP A 101 4.15 9.18 7.78
C ASP A 101 5.13 8.02 7.51
N PHE A 102 5.07 7.44 6.30
CA PHE A 102 5.89 6.31 5.86
C PHE A 102 6.81 6.63 4.67
N PRO A 103 7.50 7.78 4.61
CA PRO A 103 8.29 8.14 3.45
C PRO A 103 9.49 7.20 3.28
N MET A 104 9.87 6.95 2.04
CA MET A 104 11.06 6.18 1.70
C MET A 104 12.32 6.79 2.31
N LYS A 105 13.02 6.02 3.15
CA LYS A 105 14.36 6.35 3.69
C LYS A 105 15.44 5.56 2.97
N ASN A 106 15.62 4.30 3.37
CA ASN A 106 16.62 3.37 2.82
C ASN A 106 15.96 2.18 2.13
N ALA A 107 14.64 2.18 2.03
CA ALA A 107 13.81 1.19 1.38
C ALA A 107 12.51 1.84 0.92
N VAL A 108 11.91 1.29 -0.11
CA VAL A 108 10.52 1.60 -0.50
C VAL A 108 9.59 1.19 0.64
N SER A 109 8.58 1.98 0.90
CA SER A 109 7.54 1.64 1.88
C SER A 109 6.32 1.04 1.18
N LEU A 110 5.94 -0.16 1.59
CA LEU A 110 4.74 -0.86 1.14
C LEU A 110 3.73 -0.91 2.28
N MET A 111 2.63 -0.21 2.16
CA MET A 111 1.52 -0.25 3.10
C MET A 111 0.51 -1.34 2.70
N LEU A 112 0.13 -2.18 3.63
CA LEU A 112 -0.86 -3.24 3.45
C LEU A 112 -2.07 -2.92 4.31
N VAL A 113 -3.23 -2.79 3.68
CA VAL A 113 -4.48 -2.43 4.32
C VAL A 113 -5.53 -3.51 4.10
N ARG A 114 -6.56 -3.53 4.94
CA ARG A 114 -7.66 -4.48 4.80
C ARG A 114 -8.37 -4.30 3.46
N ARG A 115 -8.66 -3.06 3.09
CA ARG A 115 -9.34 -2.74 1.84
C ARG A 115 -8.85 -1.41 1.29
N PHE A 116 -8.57 -1.40 0.00
CA PHE A 116 -8.29 -0.20 -0.75
C PHE A 116 -9.44 0.05 -1.74
N VAL A 117 -10.03 1.25 -1.69
CA VAL A 117 -11.14 1.63 -2.58
C VAL A 117 -10.58 2.52 -3.69
N GLY A 118 -10.35 1.94 -4.84
CA GLY A 118 -9.82 2.61 -6.03
C GLY A 118 -9.92 1.67 -7.22
N SER A 119 -9.55 2.15 -8.40
CA SER A 119 -9.70 1.40 -9.67
C SER A 119 -8.84 0.13 -9.72
N GLU A 120 -7.78 0.03 -8.92
CA GLU A 120 -6.73 -0.99 -9.07
C GLU A 120 -6.42 -1.77 -7.78
N GLY A 121 -7.18 -1.51 -6.71
CA GLY A 121 -6.95 -2.15 -5.41
C GLY A 121 -5.67 -1.67 -4.70
N GLY A 122 -5.06 -0.60 -5.19
CA GLY A 122 -3.85 0.00 -4.65
C GLY A 122 -3.62 1.43 -5.12
N ALA A 123 -2.56 2.06 -4.64
CA ALA A 123 -2.10 3.38 -5.03
C ALA A 123 -0.59 3.55 -4.79
N SER A 124 0.00 4.50 -5.50
CA SER A 124 1.42 4.83 -5.40
C SER A 124 1.70 6.32 -5.33
N ALA A 125 2.61 6.70 -4.44
CA ALA A 125 3.19 8.04 -4.34
C ALA A 125 4.69 7.95 -4.69
N LYS A 126 5.01 8.00 -5.98
CA LYS A 126 6.37 7.75 -6.50
C LYS A 126 7.42 8.71 -5.96
N GLU A 127 7.05 9.96 -5.71
CA GLU A 127 7.94 10.97 -5.14
C GLU A 127 8.31 10.66 -3.68
N LEU A 128 7.40 10.04 -2.94
CA LEU A 128 7.62 9.61 -1.56
C LEU A 128 8.25 8.21 -1.49
N GLY A 129 8.21 7.44 -2.58
CA GLY A 129 8.63 6.04 -2.63
C GLY A 129 7.76 5.12 -1.79
N VAL A 130 6.45 5.39 -1.78
CA VAL A 130 5.44 4.68 -1.00
C VAL A 130 4.37 4.13 -1.92
N CYS A 131 3.92 2.91 -1.68
CA CYS A 131 2.71 2.38 -2.28
C CYS A 131 1.84 1.66 -1.24
N ALA A 132 0.57 1.46 -1.58
CA ALA A 132 -0.38 0.72 -0.76
C ALA A 132 -1.15 -0.29 -1.61
N VAL A 133 -1.51 -1.43 -1.03
CA VAL A 133 -2.42 -2.41 -1.65
C VAL A 133 -3.39 -2.98 -0.61
N GLY A 134 -4.61 -3.28 -1.04
CA GLY A 134 -5.61 -3.97 -0.25
C GLY A 134 -5.36 -5.48 -0.13
N ASP A 135 -6.08 -6.14 0.76
CA ASP A 135 -6.02 -7.60 0.92
C ASP A 135 -6.55 -8.37 -0.29
N ASP A 136 -7.44 -7.77 -1.06
CA ASP A 136 -8.02 -8.29 -2.29
C ASP A 136 -7.14 -8.08 -3.53
N ALA A 137 -6.11 -7.24 -3.43
CA ALA A 137 -5.14 -7.05 -4.50
C ALA A 137 -4.33 -8.33 -4.75
N ASN A 138 -4.18 -8.70 -6.02
CA ASN A 138 -3.34 -9.81 -6.43
C ASN A 138 -1.87 -9.38 -6.62
N ASP A 139 -1.00 -10.35 -6.96
CA ASP A 139 0.43 -10.08 -7.14
C ASP A 139 0.72 -9.18 -8.34
N THR A 140 -0.15 -9.16 -9.35
CA THR A 140 -0.05 -8.26 -10.50
C THR A 140 -0.40 -6.83 -10.10
N SER A 141 -1.40 -6.63 -9.23
CA SER A 141 -1.70 -5.31 -8.66
C SER A 141 -0.51 -4.77 -7.86
N LEU A 142 0.14 -5.61 -7.05
CA LEU A 142 1.35 -5.21 -6.33
C LEU A 142 2.49 -4.86 -7.30
N ALA A 143 2.67 -5.64 -8.39
CA ALA A 143 3.66 -5.33 -9.41
C ALA A 143 3.35 -4.03 -10.15
N HIS A 144 2.06 -3.76 -10.42
CA HIS A 144 1.60 -2.51 -11.02
C HIS A 144 1.99 -1.30 -10.16
N GLU A 145 1.72 -1.34 -8.85
CA GLU A 145 2.09 -0.26 -7.94
C GLU A 145 3.62 -0.06 -7.88
N PHE A 146 4.40 -1.14 -7.90
CA PHE A 146 5.86 -1.03 -8.01
C PHE A 146 6.30 -0.48 -9.36
N GLY A 147 5.54 -0.72 -10.43
CA GLY A 147 5.74 -0.08 -11.74
C GLY A 147 5.65 1.45 -11.64
N HIS A 148 4.65 1.97 -10.96
CA HIS A 148 4.52 3.41 -10.71
C HIS A 148 5.70 3.97 -9.89
N LEU A 149 6.17 3.26 -8.87
CA LEU A 149 7.37 3.67 -8.12
C LEU A 149 8.63 3.70 -9.01
N LEU A 150 8.66 2.89 -10.07
CA LEU A 150 9.69 2.89 -11.11
C LEU A 150 9.37 3.86 -12.26
N TRP A 151 8.42 4.79 -12.05
CA TRP A 151 8.05 5.84 -12.99
C TRP A 151 7.43 5.34 -14.30
N LEU A 152 6.77 4.20 -14.27
CA LEU A 152 5.90 3.78 -15.35
C LEU A 152 4.56 4.52 -15.24
N ASP A 153 4.05 4.97 -16.35
CA ASP A 153 2.71 5.55 -16.49
C ASP A 153 1.75 4.51 -17.06
N HIS A 154 0.46 4.72 -16.85
CA HIS A 154 -0.59 3.84 -17.38
C HIS A 154 -0.50 3.63 -18.89
N GLN A 155 -0.79 2.41 -19.33
CA GLN A 155 -0.85 2.01 -20.73
C GLN A 155 -2.26 1.51 -21.07
N GLY A 156 -2.65 1.64 -22.35
CA GLY A 156 -4.01 1.27 -22.77
C GLY A 156 -4.21 -0.20 -23.15
N ASP A 157 -3.15 -1.01 -23.29
CA ASP A 157 -3.28 -2.44 -23.65
C ASP A 157 -3.58 -3.26 -22.38
N ILE A 158 -4.65 -4.05 -22.42
CA ILE A 158 -5.06 -4.92 -21.29
C ILE A 158 -4.03 -6.00 -20.95
N ARG A 159 -3.09 -6.27 -21.84
CA ARG A 159 -2.00 -7.24 -21.62
C ARG A 159 -0.77 -6.63 -20.98
N ASP A 160 -0.80 -5.33 -20.79
CA ASP A 160 0.29 -4.57 -20.22
C ASP A 160 0.17 -4.55 -18.67
N LEU A 161 1.31 -4.62 -17.97
CA LEU A 161 1.34 -4.50 -16.51
C LEU A 161 0.71 -3.19 -16.04
N MET A 162 0.93 -2.11 -16.80
CA MET A 162 0.48 -0.77 -16.44
C MET A 162 -0.92 -0.42 -16.95
N ASN A 163 -1.75 -1.43 -17.26
CA ASN A 163 -3.16 -1.20 -17.58
C ASN A 163 -3.97 -0.88 -16.31
N PRO A 164 -4.69 0.27 -16.24
CA PRO A 164 -5.45 0.67 -15.05
C PRO A 164 -6.71 -0.14 -14.80
N GLY A 165 -7.13 -1.01 -15.74
CA GLY A 165 -8.39 -1.73 -15.67
C GLY A 165 -8.30 -3.20 -15.34
N LEU A 166 -7.31 -3.69 -14.62
CA LEU A 166 -6.98 -5.10 -14.33
C LEU A 166 -5.93 -5.67 -15.31
N ALA A 167 -4.67 -5.47 -14.99
CA ALA A 167 -3.59 -6.17 -15.68
C ALA A 167 -3.81 -7.70 -15.60
N VAL A 168 -3.66 -8.38 -16.71
CA VAL A 168 -3.74 -9.84 -16.76
C VAL A 168 -2.70 -10.43 -15.78
N PRO A 169 -3.06 -11.41 -14.96
CA PRO A 169 -2.11 -12.02 -14.04
C PRO A 169 -0.81 -12.43 -14.74
N GLY A 170 0.33 -11.92 -14.22
CA GLY A 170 1.64 -12.19 -14.78
C GLY A 170 1.98 -11.40 -16.05
N ALA A 171 1.25 -10.30 -16.34
CA ALA A 171 1.56 -9.41 -17.46
C ALA A 171 3.05 -8.99 -17.44
N PRO A 172 3.82 -9.21 -18.52
CA PRO A 172 5.24 -8.89 -18.55
C PRO A 172 5.45 -7.41 -18.84
N LEU A 173 6.63 -6.91 -18.50
CA LEU A 173 7.09 -5.61 -18.97
C LEU A 173 7.35 -5.63 -20.49
N THR A 174 6.92 -4.63 -21.20
CA THR A 174 7.28 -4.38 -22.59
C THR A 174 8.76 -3.98 -22.71
N ARG A 175 9.34 -4.06 -23.93
CA ARG A 175 10.72 -3.60 -24.15
C ARG A 175 10.95 -2.14 -23.80
N LYS A 176 9.94 -1.30 -24.03
CA LYS A 176 9.99 0.12 -23.68
C LYS A 176 10.03 0.28 -22.16
N GLU A 177 9.13 -0.36 -21.44
CA GLU A 177 9.06 -0.30 -19.97
C GLU A 177 10.34 -0.84 -19.31
N ILE A 178 10.93 -1.92 -19.81
CA ILE A 178 12.24 -2.41 -19.37
C ILE A 178 13.30 -1.31 -19.47
N GLY A 179 13.30 -0.55 -20.57
CA GLY A 179 14.20 0.58 -20.74
C GLY A 179 13.94 1.73 -19.79
N ASP A 180 12.68 2.02 -19.52
CA ASP A 180 12.24 3.12 -18.67
C ASP A 180 12.49 2.82 -17.19
N VAL A 181 12.14 1.62 -16.69
CA VAL A 181 12.39 1.24 -15.29
C VAL A 181 13.89 1.22 -14.94
N ARG A 182 14.77 0.79 -15.86
CA ARG A 182 16.22 0.83 -15.66
C ARG A 182 16.77 2.26 -15.50
N LYS A 183 16.09 3.24 -16.08
CA LYS A 183 16.45 4.67 -16.01
C LYS A 183 15.74 5.43 -14.90
N SER A 184 14.79 4.79 -14.23
CA SER A 184 14.02 5.43 -13.19
C SER A 184 14.89 5.99 -12.06
N PRO A 185 14.46 7.07 -11.38
CA PRO A 185 15.16 7.59 -10.21
C PRO A 185 15.38 6.54 -9.13
N LEU A 186 14.38 5.67 -8.91
CA LEU A 186 14.44 4.60 -7.92
C LEU A 186 15.50 3.55 -8.26
N ALA A 187 15.55 3.07 -9.51
CA ALA A 187 16.57 2.11 -9.94
C ALA A 187 17.98 2.71 -9.86
N ARG A 188 18.14 4.00 -10.19
CA ARG A 188 19.44 4.70 -10.07
C ARG A 188 19.87 4.86 -8.60
N ARG A 189 18.92 5.12 -7.69
CA ARG A 189 19.20 5.27 -6.26
C ARG A 189 19.78 4.01 -5.66
N PHE A 190 19.22 2.84 -6.01
CA PHE A 190 19.63 1.54 -5.46
C PHE A 190 20.63 0.78 -6.33
N GLY A 191 20.77 1.15 -7.59
CA GLY A 191 21.69 0.47 -8.54
C GLY A 191 23.17 0.74 -8.33
N GLY A 192 23.53 1.66 -7.44
CA GLY A 192 24.91 2.12 -7.30
C GLY A 192 25.37 2.93 -8.53
N ARG A 193 26.36 3.79 -8.38
CA ARG A 193 27.06 4.36 -9.54
C ARG A 193 27.80 3.22 -10.26
N PRO A 194 27.69 3.10 -11.60
CA PRO A 194 28.63 2.24 -12.29
C PRO A 194 30.04 2.66 -11.86
N SER A 195 30.83 1.72 -11.36
CA SER A 195 32.25 1.94 -11.09
C SER A 195 32.85 2.52 -12.37
N LYS A 196 33.36 3.76 -12.33
CA LYS A 196 34.19 4.27 -13.40
C LYS A 196 35.41 3.37 -13.42
N GLY A 197 35.40 2.35 -14.31
CA GLY A 197 36.58 1.65 -14.73
C GLY A 197 37.47 2.60 -15.56
#